data_5757bb892599eced37db6cef4f33a7cb
#
_entry.id   5757bb892599eced37db6cef4f33a7cb
#
_cell.length_a   1.000
_cell.length_b   1.000
_cell.length_c   1.000
_cell.angle_alpha   90.00
_cell.angle_beta   90.00
_cell.angle_gamma   90.00
#
_symmetry.space_group_name_H-M   'P 1'
#
loop_
_entity.id
_entity.type
_entity.pdbx_description
1 polymer ?
#
loop_
_entity_poly.entity_id
_entity_poly.type
_entity_poly.pdbx_seq_one_letter_code
_entity_poly.pdbx_strand_id
1 'polypeptide(L)'
;YGDHDARLPRSEYNKLYNYNMETHEFLTEDDPNYKEYDSFQYEVGRRVPFIIWTKDSKGNEKLNREITDVMGMYDVMPTLGNMLGFSNKYALGHDIFNIKNNNIVVFPNGNWVTNKMYYNSQKEAYLSLSDEPITEEEITKNSEYTNKLLDVSNDIIVFDLLNEKKSKEISGE
;
A
#
# COMPACT_ATOMS: atom_id res chain seq x y z
N TYR A 1 -4.17 -13.86 3.76
CA TYR A 1 -3.38 -12.70 3.28
C TYR A 1 -1.89 -13.01 3.35
N GLY A 2 -1.10 -12.35 2.50
CA GLY A 2 0.34 -12.33 2.66
C GLY A 2 0.74 -11.26 3.68
N ASP A 3 1.60 -11.61 4.62
CA ASP A 3 2.14 -10.68 5.62
C ASP A 3 3.40 -9.95 5.12
N HIS A 4 4.06 -10.50 4.11
CA HIS A 4 5.16 -9.90 3.39
C HIS A 4 5.31 -10.52 1.98
N ASP A 5 6.06 -9.85 1.12
CA ASP A 5 6.45 -10.34 -0.20
C ASP A 5 7.47 -11.50 -0.11
N ALA A 6 7.77 -12.10 -1.25
CA ALA A 6 8.74 -13.21 -1.35
C ALA A 6 10.20 -12.81 -1.04
N ARG A 7 10.49 -11.51 -0.89
CA ARG A 7 11.83 -10.95 -0.64
C ARG A 7 12.89 -11.40 -1.67
N LEU A 8 12.46 -11.61 -2.92
CA LEU A 8 13.37 -11.94 -3.99
C LEU A 8 14.23 -10.72 -4.33
N PRO A 9 15.54 -10.91 -4.63
CA PRO A 9 16.37 -9.84 -5.17
C PRO A 9 15.81 -9.28 -6.48
N ARG A 10 16.05 -7.99 -6.76
CA ARG A 10 15.60 -7.35 -8.00
C ARG A 10 16.03 -8.11 -9.27
N SER A 11 17.26 -8.64 -9.28
CA SER A 11 17.76 -9.47 -10.39
C SER A 11 16.91 -10.70 -10.67
N GLU A 12 16.35 -11.32 -9.64
CA GLU A 12 15.47 -12.48 -9.79
C GLU A 12 14.07 -12.05 -10.26
N TYR A 13 13.59 -10.88 -9.85
CA TYR A 13 12.38 -10.30 -10.42
C TYR A 13 12.54 -10.03 -11.92
N ASN A 14 13.66 -9.44 -12.35
CA ASN A 14 13.94 -9.25 -13.77
C ASN A 14 13.86 -10.54 -14.56
N LYS A 15 14.41 -11.64 -14.06
CA LYS A 15 14.31 -12.95 -14.70
C LYS A 15 12.88 -13.45 -14.78
N LEU A 16 12.12 -13.38 -13.67
CA LEU A 16 10.73 -13.85 -13.63
C LEU A 16 9.83 -13.09 -14.62
N TYR A 17 9.97 -11.77 -14.69
CA TYR A 17 9.16 -10.94 -15.57
C TYR A 17 9.54 -11.03 -17.06
N ASN A 18 10.74 -11.50 -17.34
CA ASN A 18 11.23 -11.73 -18.71
C ASN A 18 11.29 -13.23 -19.07
N TYR A 19 10.54 -14.07 -18.37
CA TYR A 19 10.38 -15.46 -18.71
C TYR A 19 9.14 -15.66 -19.60
N ASN A 20 9.37 -16.17 -20.81
CA ASN A 20 8.29 -16.50 -21.74
C ASN A 20 7.74 -17.89 -21.41
N MET A 21 6.49 -17.94 -20.94
CA MET A 21 5.82 -19.19 -20.56
C MET A 21 5.50 -20.11 -21.74
N GLU A 22 5.46 -19.59 -22.96
CA GLU A 22 5.15 -20.39 -24.17
C GLU A 22 6.41 -21.06 -24.73
N THR A 23 7.53 -20.33 -24.80
CA THR A 23 8.79 -20.83 -25.34
C THR A 23 9.66 -21.49 -24.25
N HIS A 24 9.34 -21.28 -22.98
CA HIS A 24 10.14 -21.70 -21.83
C HIS A 24 11.57 -21.11 -21.80
N GLU A 25 11.74 -19.90 -22.38
CA GLU A 25 13.01 -19.20 -22.46
C GLU A 25 12.94 -17.84 -21.80
N PHE A 26 14.09 -17.31 -21.38
CA PHE A 26 14.18 -15.93 -20.91
C PHE A 26 14.33 -14.99 -22.10
N LEU A 27 13.58 -13.88 -22.06
CA LEU A 27 13.76 -12.79 -23.00
C LEU A 27 15.13 -12.14 -22.78
N THR A 28 15.80 -11.78 -23.86
CA THR A 28 17.04 -11.03 -23.85
C THR A 28 16.77 -9.53 -23.97
N GLU A 29 17.74 -8.70 -23.59
CA GLU A 29 17.63 -7.23 -23.65
C GLU A 29 17.28 -6.70 -25.07
N ASP A 30 17.59 -7.47 -26.11
CA ASP A 30 17.27 -7.14 -27.51
C ASP A 30 15.81 -7.49 -27.91
N ASP A 31 15.08 -8.22 -27.06
CA ASP A 31 13.70 -8.60 -27.35
C ASP A 31 12.77 -7.39 -27.14
N PRO A 32 11.89 -7.04 -28.08
CA PRO A 32 10.98 -5.90 -27.95
C PRO A 32 9.99 -6.01 -26.78
N ASN A 33 9.79 -7.21 -26.24
CA ASN A 33 8.95 -7.45 -25.06
C ASN A 33 9.76 -7.45 -23.76
N TYR A 34 11.08 -7.35 -23.81
CA TYR A 34 11.92 -7.27 -22.62
C TYR A 34 11.60 -6.01 -21.81
N LYS A 35 11.49 -6.18 -20.51
CA LYS A 35 11.24 -5.08 -19.59
C LYS A 35 12.30 -5.08 -18.50
N GLU A 36 13.08 -4.02 -18.40
CA GLU A 36 13.94 -3.82 -17.25
C GLU A 36 13.08 -3.46 -16.02
N TYR A 37 13.23 -4.27 -14.98
CA TYR A 37 12.56 -4.06 -13.71
C TYR A 37 13.43 -3.13 -12.85
N ASP A 38 13.18 -1.85 -12.95
CA ASP A 38 13.94 -0.84 -12.23
C ASP A 38 13.63 -0.82 -10.72
N SER A 39 14.27 0.07 -9.97
CA SER A 39 14.09 0.14 -8.52
C SER A 39 12.67 0.56 -8.11
N PHE A 40 11.99 1.38 -8.91
CA PHE A 40 10.62 1.81 -8.61
C PHE A 40 9.62 0.69 -8.86
N GLN A 41 9.77 0.01 -10.00
CA GLN A 41 8.91 -1.14 -10.35
C GLN A 41 9.09 -2.28 -9.36
N TYR A 42 10.32 -2.51 -8.88
CA TYR A 42 10.60 -3.49 -7.84
C TYR A 42 9.84 -3.19 -6.55
N GLU A 43 9.85 -1.94 -6.06
CA GLU A 43 9.13 -1.56 -4.84
C GLU A 43 7.62 -1.70 -5.00
N VAL A 44 7.07 -1.25 -6.13
CA VAL A 44 5.63 -1.38 -6.43
C VAL A 44 5.21 -2.83 -6.66
N GLY A 45 6.09 -3.66 -7.21
CA GLY A 45 5.85 -5.08 -7.47
C GLY A 45 5.77 -5.96 -6.22
N ARG A 46 6.23 -5.47 -5.07
CA ARG A 46 6.22 -6.20 -3.79
C ARG A 46 4.84 -6.25 -3.13
N ARG A 47 3.82 -6.53 -3.92
CA ARG A 47 2.43 -6.66 -3.47
C ARG A 47 2.15 -8.05 -2.94
N VAL A 48 1.25 -8.12 -1.98
CA VAL A 48 0.75 -9.38 -1.41
C VAL A 48 -0.75 -9.50 -1.60
N PRO A 49 -1.30 -10.71 -1.79
CA PRO A 49 -2.73 -10.88 -1.94
C PRO A 49 -3.44 -10.68 -0.60
N PHE A 50 -4.59 -10.00 -0.65
CA PHE A 50 -5.57 -9.96 0.42
C PHE A 50 -6.90 -10.51 -0.10
N ILE A 51 -7.29 -11.68 0.39
CA ILE A 51 -8.48 -12.40 -0.08
C ILE A 51 -9.43 -12.58 1.10
N ILE A 52 -10.66 -12.12 0.94
CA ILE A 52 -11.75 -12.36 1.87
C ILE A 52 -12.72 -13.33 1.20
N TRP A 53 -12.94 -14.47 1.84
CA TRP A 53 -13.94 -15.43 1.42
C TRP A 53 -14.98 -15.62 2.51
N THR A 54 -16.25 -15.58 2.14
CA THR A 54 -17.36 -15.87 3.04
C THR A 54 -18.27 -16.91 2.41
N LYS A 55 -18.96 -17.70 3.25
CA LYS A 55 -20.00 -18.57 2.75
C LYS A 55 -21.08 -17.71 2.08
N ASP A 56 -21.47 -18.10 0.88
CA ASP A 56 -22.49 -17.40 0.14
C ASP A 56 -23.79 -17.31 0.94
N SER A 57 -24.24 -16.08 1.19
CA SER A 57 -25.54 -15.80 1.77
C SER A 57 -26.29 -14.92 0.77
N LYS A 58 -27.57 -15.18 0.58
CA LYS A 58 -28.44 -14.43 -0.34
C LYS A 58 -28.27 -12.92 -0.11
N GLY A 59 -27.75 -12.21 -1.11
CA GLY A 59 -27.52 -10.77 -1.07
C GLY A 59 -26.07 -10.30 -1.01
N ASN A 60 -25.10 -11.20 -0.96
CA ASN A 60 -23.66 -10.85 -0.90
C ASN A 60 -22.98 -10.70 -2.28
N GLU A 61 -23.73 -10.66 -3.36
CA GLU A 61 -23.22 -10.47 -4.72
C GLU A 61 -22.34 -9.20 -4.85
N LYS A 62 -22.60 -8.19 -4.02
CA LYS A 62 -21.79 -6.95 -3.99
C LYS A 62 -20.36 -7.16 -3.51
N LEU A 63 -20.07 -8.25 -2.80
CA LEU A 63 -18.74 -8.57 -2.28
C LEU A 63 -17.93 -9.45 -3.23
N ASN A 64 -18.57 -10.06 -4.25
CA ASN A 64 -17.86 -10.85 -5.25
C ASN A 64 -17.20 -9.93 -6.29
N ARG A 65 -16.14 -9.26 -5.89
CA ARG A 65 -15.38 -8.32 -6.72
C ARG A 65 -13.92 -8.30 -6.38
N GLU A 66 -13.11 -7.93 -7.34
CA GLU A 66 -11.73 -7.54 -7.17
C GLU A 66 -11.67 -6.04 -6.87
N ILE A 67 -10.84 -5.65 -5.89
CA ILE A 67 -10.52 -4.26 -5.57
C ILE A 67 -9.08 -4.04 -5.95
N THR A 68 -8.84 -3.13 -6.88
CA THR A 68 -7.52 -2.80 -7.43
C THR A 68 -6.93 -1.53 -6.86
N ASP A 69 -7.68 -0.82 -6.01
CA ASP A 69 -7.17 0.36 -5.30
C ASP A 69 -5.97 -0.02 -4.42
N VAL A 70 -5.01 0.89 -4.32
CA VAL A 70 -3.86 0.68 -3.43
C VAL A 70 -4.32 0.55 -1.98
N MET A 71 -3.76 -0.43 -1.28
CA MET A 71 -4.12 -0.77 0.09
C MET A 71 -2.86 -1.14 0.86
N GLY A 72 -2.68 -0.56 2.04
CA GLY A 72 -1.62 -0.92 2.97
C GLY A 72 -2.06 -2.03 3.93
N MET A 73 -1.11 -2.72 4.55
CA MET A 73 -1.43 -3.73 5.57
C MET A 73 -2.20 -3.15 6.76
N TYR A 74 -2.01 -1.88 7.06
CA TYR A 74 -2.72 -1.18 8.13
C TYR A 74 -4.19 -0.85 7.79
N ASP A 75 -4.60 -0.97 6.52
CA ASP A 75 -5.99 -0.83 6.06
C ASP A 75 -6.81 -2.12 6.30
N VAL A 76 -6.16 -3.25 6.55
CA VAL A 76 -6.83 -4.54 6.78
C VAL A 76 -7.73 -4.49 8.01
N MET A 77 -7.23 -3.93 9.13
CA MET A 77 -8.00 -3.86 10.36
C MET A 77 -9.27 -3.02 10.24
N PRO A 78 -9.26 -1.77 9.76
CA PRO A 78 -10.48 -0.99 9.60
C PRO A 78 -11.43 -1.60 8.56
N THR A 79 -10.92 -2.25 7.52
CA THR A 79 -11.73 -2.97 6.53
C THR A 79 -12.49 -4.14 7.17
N LEU A 80 -11.80 -5.00 7.90
CA LEU A 80 -12.43 -6.10 8.64
C LEU A 80 -13.34 -5.59 9.75
N GLY A 81 -12.96 -4.50 10.41
CA GLY A 81 -13.77 -3.86 11.45
C GLY A 81 -15.14 -3.45 10.92
N ASN A 82 -15.20 -2.79 9.77
CA ASN A 82 -16.46 -2.44 9.12
C ASN A 82 -17.30 -3.68 8.77
N MET A 83 -16.67 -4.72 8.24
CA MET A 83 -17.37 -5.97 7.89
C MET A 83 -17.91 -6.72 9.10
N LEU A 84 -17.23 -6.68 10.22
CA LEU A 84 -17.53 -7.48 11.43
C LEU A 84 -18.20 -6.66 12.54
N GLY A 85 -18.41 -5.36 12.33
CA GLY A 85 -19.11 -4.48 13.26
C GLY A 85 -18.30 -4.04 14.47
N PHE A 86 -16.97 -3.91 14.33
CA PHE A 86 -16.12 -3.32 15.36
C PHE A 86 -15.27 -2.18 14.79
N SER A 87 -14.76 -1.33 15.67
CA SER A 87 -13.86 -0.24 15.29
C SER A 87 -12.68 -0.13 16.26
N ASN A 88 -11.56 0.37 15.74
CA ASN A 88 -10.41 0.77 16.55
C ASN A 88 -10.14 2.25 16.30
N LYS A 89 -10.39 3.10 17.30
CA LYS A 89 -10.19 4.55 17.22
C LYS A 89 -8.74 4.98 16.98
N TYR A 90 -7.80 4.07 17.17
CA TYR A 90 -6.36 4.30 16.97
C TYR A 90 -5.83 3.72 15.65
N ALA A 91 -6.71 3.16 14.81
CA ALA A 91 -6.31 2.68 13.50
C ALA A 91 -5.90 3.87 12.61
N LEU A 92 -4.72 3.80 12.03
CA LEU A 92 -4.20 4.81 11.10
C LEU A 92 -4.63 4.54 9.64
N GLY A 93 -5.15 3.35 9.37
CA GLY A 93 -5.61 2.94 8.05
C GLY A 93 -7.07 3.31 7.78
N HIS A 94 -7.51 2.97 6.58
CA HIS A 94 -8.86 3.24 6.07
C HIS A 94 -9.58 1.94 5.72
N ASP A 95 -10.91 1.98 5.76
CA ASP A 95 -11.74 0.91 5.22
C ASP A 95 -11.75 0.98 3.70
N ILE A 96 -11.20 -0.04 3.04
CA ILE A 96 -11.04 -0.08 1.58
C ILE A 96 -12.38 -0.07 0.83
N PHE A 97 -13.48 -0.48 1.46
CA PHE A 97 -14.81 -0.42 0.86
C PHE A 97 -15.42 0.99 0.84
N ASN A 98 -14.91 1.90 1.66
CA ASN A 98 -15.37 3.29 1.81
C ASN A 98 -14.42 4.33 1.23
N ILE A 99 -13.32 3.92 0.61
CA ILE A 99 -12.40 4.84 -0.05
C ILE A 99 -13.08 5.42 -1.29
N LYS A 100 -13.20 6.74 -1.28
CA LYS A 100 -13.84 7.52 -2.35
C LYS A 100 -12.80 8.12 -3.30
N ASN A 101 -11.92 7.43 -3.87
CA ASN A 101 -10.80 7.86 -4.70
C ASN A 101 -9.49 8.03 -3.91
N ASN A 102 -8.44 7.49 -4.46
CA ASN A 102 -7.05 7.67 -4.06
C ASN A 102 -6.76 7.41 -2.57
N ASN A 103 -6.82 6.15 -2.18
CA ASN A 103 -6.10 5.77 -0.97
C ASN A 103 -4.61 6.09 -1.16
N ILE A 104 -3.97 6.48 -0.09
CA ILE A 104 -2.52 6.64 -0.05
C ILE A 104 -1.94 5.60 0.91
N VAL A 105 -0.97 4.84 0.45
CA VAL A 105 -0.21 3.90 1.28
C VAL A 105 1.14 4.49 1.60
N VAL A 106 1.41 4.65 2.88
CA VAL A 106 2.63 5.25 3.41
C VAL A 106 3.57 4.16 3.88
N PHE A 107 4.84 4.25 3.48
CA PHE A 107 5.90 3.35 3.91
C PHE A 107 6.74 4.00 5.03
N PRO A 108 7.36 3.19 5.92
CA PRO A 108 8.13 3.70 7.04
C PRO A 108 9.33 4.57 6.66
N ASN A 109 9.82 4.47 5.43
CA ASN A 109 10.93 5.25 4.89
C ASN A 109 10.50 6.59 4.27
N GLY A 110 9.23 6.98 4.42
CA GLY A 110 8.68 8.22 3.86
C GLY A 110 8.23 8.12 2.39
N ASN A 111 8.41 6.97 1.76
CA ASN A 111 7.83 6.72 0.45
C ASN A 111 6.32 6.53 0.57
N TRP A 112 5.61 6.78 -0.52
CA TRP A 112 4.17 6.56 -0.55
C TRP A 112 3.69 6.16 -1.95
N VAL A 113 2.53 5.54 -2.01
CA VAL A 113 1.90 5.13 -3.27
C VAL A 113 0.40 5.44 -3.26
N THR A 114 -0.10 5.88 -4.40
CA THR A 114 -1.52 6.04 -4.72
C THR A 114 -1.84 5.23 -5.98
N ASN A 115 -3.08 5.23 -6.43
CA ASN A 115 -3.43 4.62 -7.72
C ASN A 115 -2.74 5.31 -8.92
N LYS A 116 -2.28 6.56 -8.74
CA LYS A 116 -1.67 7.35 -9.82
C LYS A 116 -0.15 7.22 -9.89
N MET A 117 0.51 7.15 -8.75
CA MET A 117 1.96 7.21 -8.69
C MET A 117 2.53 6.52 -7.44
N TYR A 118 3.76 6.05 -7.57
CA TYR A 118 4.65 5.73 -6.46
C TYR A 118 5.70 6.85 -6.32
N TYR A 119 5.84 7.41 -5.13
CA TYR A 119 6.81 8.46 -4.83
C TYR A 119 7.93 7.95 -3.92
N ASN A 120 9.16 8.23 -4.32
CA ASN A 120 10.35 7.94 -3.52
C ASN A 120 10.88 9.24 -2.89
N SER A 121 10.75 9.37 -1.57
CA SER A 121 11.11 10.57 -0.83
C SER A 121 12.61 10.89 -0.83
N GLN A 122 13.47 9.88 -0.87
CA GLN A 122 14.93 10.06 -0.91
C GLN A 122 15.42 10.57 -2.27
N LYS A 123 14.77 10.12 -3.35
CA LYS A 123 15.13 10.50 -4.72
C LYS A 123 14.39 11.73 -5.20
N GLU A 124 13.38 12.18 -4.45
CA GLU A 124 12.45 13.24 -4.85
C GLU A 124 11.88 12.99 -6.25
N ALA A 125 11.55 11.71 -6.53
CA ALA A 125 11.13 11.26 -7.84
C ALA A 125 9.96 10.28 -7.75
N TYR A 126 9.19 10.18 -8.82
CA TYR A 126 8.04 9.29 -8.88
C TYR A 126 8.04 8.39 -10.10
N LEU A 127 7.33 7.27 -9.99
CA LEU A 127 6.92 6.41 -11.09
C LEU A 127 5.42 6.62 -11.31
N SER A 128 5.03 6.99 -12.53
CA SER A 128 3.61 7.04 -12.92
C SER A 128 3.04 5.63 -13.00
N LEU A 129 1.87 5.43 -12.41
CA LEU A 129 1.11 4.17 -12.42
C LEU A 129 -0.18 4.27 -13.23
N SER A 130 -0.50 5.46 -13.76
CA SER A 130 -1.65 5.73 -14.62
C SER A 130 -1.32 6.81 -15.64
N ASP A 131 -2.21 6.99 -16.63
CA ASP A 131 -2.09 8.05 -17.63
C ASP A 131 -2.63 9.41 -17.13
N GLU A 132 -3.10 9.49 -15.88
CA GLU A 132 -3.61 10.73 -15.33
C GLU A 132 -2.47 11.72 -15.03
N PRO A 133 -2.67 13.02 -15.28
CA PRO A 133 -1.65 14.03 -15.01
C PRO A 133 -1.34 14.11 -13.51
N ILE A 134 -0.06 14.20 -13.21
CA ILE A 134 0.47 14.36 -11.86
C ILE A 134 0.88 15.82 -11.68
N THR A 135 0.45 16.44 -10.58
CA THR A 135 0.78 17.82 -10.26
C THR A 135 1.71 17.91 -9.07
N GLU A 136 2.51 18.98 -9.01
CA GLU A 136 3.38 19.26 -7.86
C GLU A 136 2.57 19.50 -6.56
N GLU A 137 1.39 20.09 -6.68
CA GLU A 137 0.48 20.28 -5.54
C GLU A 137 0.05 18.94 -4.95
N GLU A 138 -0.28 17.95 -5.79
CA GLU A 138 -0.65 16.61 -5.37
C GLU A 138 0.52 15.89 -4.68
N ILE A 139 1.74 16.03 -5.21
CA ILE A 139 2.96 15.47 -4.61
C ILE A 139 3.20 16.10 -3.23
N THR A 140 3.13 17.42 -3.13
CA THR A 140 3.33 18.16 -1.89
C THR A 140 2.32 17.75 -0.83
N LYS A 141 1.03 17.75 -1.17
CA LYS A 141 -0.07 17.37 -0.27
C LYS A 141 0.09 15.94 0.25
N ASN A 142 0.42 14.99 -0.62
CA ASN A 142 0.59 13.59 -0.23
C ASN A 142 1.84 13.39 0.61
N SER A 143 2.91 14.13 0.35
CA SER A 143 4.14 14.09 1.16
C SER A 143 3.92 14.69 2.55
N GLU A 144 3.18 15.79 2.67
CA GLU A 144 2.78 16.38 3.95
C GLU A 144 1.92 15.41 4.77
N TYR A 145 0.94 14.79 4.12
CA TYR A 145 0.11 13.76 4.76
C TYR A 145 0.97 12.59 5.26
N THR A 146 1.89 12.11 4.42
CA THR A 146 2.82 11.02 4.75
C THR A 146 3.64 11.34 6.00
N ASN A 147 4.27 12.53 6.03
CA ASN A 147 5.08 12.96 7.17
C ASN A 147 4.23 13.04 8.44
N LYS A 148 3.06 13.65 8.36
CA LYS A 148 2.15 13.74 9.51
C LYS A 148 1.71 12.37 10.03
N LEU A 149 1.42 11.42 9.15
CA LEU A 149 1.02 10.06 9.55
C LEU A 149 2.17 9.33 10.24
N LEU A 150 3.40 9.48 9.74
CA LEU A 150 4.59 8.90 10.35
C LEU A 150 4.90 9.52 11.70
N ASP A 151 4.77 10.85 11.84
CA ASP A 151 4.95 11.56 13.11
C ASP A 151 3.95 11.04 14.15
N VAL A 152 2.67 10.96 13.81
CA VAL A 152 1.63 10.41 14.71
C VAL A 152 1.94 8.96 15.08
N SER A 153 2.35 8.13 14.12
CA SER A 153 2.71 6.73 14.40
C SER A 153 3.91 6.63 15.36
N ASN A 154 4.93 7.45 15.16
CA ASN A 154 6.09 7.52 16.01
C ASN A 154 5.74 8.01 17.41
N ASP A 155 4.92 9.05 17.54
CA ASP A 155 4.47 9.58 18.83
C ASP A 155 3.70 8.54 19.61
N ILE A 156 2.81 7.78 18.97
CA ILE A 156 2.09 6.67 19.61
C ILE A 156 3.07 5.67 20.24
N ILE A 157 4.14 5.34 19.53
CA ILE A 157 5.12 4.35 19.99
C ILE A 157 6.05 4.95 21.07
N VAL A 158 6.63 6.11 20.78
CA VAL A 158 7.64 6.75 21.65
C VAL A 158 7.05 7.16 23.01
N PHE A 159 5.85 7.71 22.98
CA PHE A 159 5.17 8.20 24.19
C PHE A 159 4.21 7.18 24.80
N ASP A 160 4.09 5.97 24.20
CA ASP A 160 3.18 4.92 24.68
C ASP A 160 1.72 5.45 24.83
N LEU A 161 1.25 6.22 23.82
CA LEU A 161 -0.02 6.95 23.89
C LEU A 161 -1.25 6.03 23.96
N LEU A 162 -1.10 4.73 23.67
CA LEU A 162 -2.19 3.75 23.83
C LEU A 162 -2.35 3.28 25.28
N ASN A 163 -1.41 3.62 26.15
CA ASN A 163 -1.49 3.35 27.56
C ASN A 163 -2.37 4.40 28.25
N GLU A 164 -3.58 4.03 28.63
CA GLU A 164 -4.56 4.96 29.23
C GLU A 164 -4.07 5.68 30.48
N LYS A 165 -3.14 5.11 31.25
CA LYS A 165 -2.55 5.75 32.43
C LYS A 165 -1.64 6.91 32.03
N LYS A 166 -0.81 6.70 31.02
CA LYS A 166 0.12 7.73 30.54
C LYS A 166 -0.58 8.83 29.72
N SER A 167 -1.61 8.49 28.96
CA SER A 167 -2.37 9.48 28.20
C SER A 167 -3.06 10.50 29.10
N LYS A 168 -3.54 10.08 30.29
CA LYS A 168 -4.12 10.98 31.31
C LYS A 168 -3.07 11.88 31.99
N GLU A 169 -1.86 11.36 32.20
CA GLU A 169 -0.73 12.17 32.74
C GLU A 169 -0.30 13.27 31.75
N ILE A 170 -0.34 12.99 30.44
CA ILE A 170 0.03 13.95 29.38
C ILE A 170 -1.08 14.99 29.17
N SER A 171 -2.35 14.58 29.24
CA SER A 171 -3.50 15.49 29.08
C SER A 171 -3.80 16.36 30.30
N GLY A 172 -3.22 16.04 31.45
CA GLY A 172 -3.45 16.77 32.68
C GLY A 172 -4.85 16.52 33.30
N GLU A 173 -5.50 15.43 32.95
CA GLU A 173 -6.80 14.98 33.50
C GLU A 173 -6.64 14.02 34.70
#